data_7d16634ab58cab6454941c41c9ff453d
#
_entry.id   7d16634ab58cab6454941c41c9ff453d
#
_cell.length_a   1.000
_cell.length_b   1.000
_cell.length_c   1.000
_cell.angle_alpha   90.00
_cell.angle_beta   90.00
_cell.angle_gamma   90.00
#
_symmetry.space_group_name_H-M   'P 1'
#
loop_
_entity.id
_entity.type
_entity.pdbx_description
1 polymer ?
#
loop_
_entity_poly.entity_id
_entity_poly.type
_entity_poly.pdbx_seq_one_letter_code
_entity_poly.pdbx_strand_id
1 'polypeptide(L)' 'MKLNIVYKKEKDWFIRHVQEYPDYESQGKTLDELKENLIEIYHDINKGLVPDAEPFQLLEVAI' A
#
# COMPACT_ATOMS: atom_id res chain seq x y z
N MET A 1 -7.52 9.62 10.64
CA MET A 1 -6.26 9.30 9.95
C MET A 1 -6.55 8.93 8.51
N LYS A 2 -5.80 9.48 7.60
CA LYS A 2 -5.98 9.19 6.18
C LYS A 2 -4.88 8.26 5.68
N LEU A 3 -5.28 7.28 4.89
CA LEU A 3 -4.37 6.34 4.26
C LEU A 3 -4.48 6.52 2.76
N ASN A 4 -3.36 6.79 2.11
CA ASN A 4 -3.33 6.94 0.66
C ASN A 4 -2.91 5.62 0.03
N ILE A 5 -3.68 5.21 -0.97
CA ILE A 5 -3.43 3.98 -1.71
C ILE A 5 -3.05 4.36 -3.14
N VAL A 6 -1.91 3.86 -3.59
CA VAL A 6 -1.48 3.98 -4.97
C VAL A 6 -1.96 2.73 -5.69
N TYR A 7 -2.69 2.90 -6.79
CA TYR A 7 -3.21 1.74 -7.50
C TYR A 7 -3.22 1.94 -9.01
N LYS A 8 -3.28 0.84 -9.70
CA LYS A 8 -3.58 0.83 -11.14
C LYS A 8 -4.41 -0.39 -11.47
N LYS A 9 -5.13 -0.31 -12.58
CA LYS A 9 -5.87 -1.45 -13.11
C LYS A 9 -5.02 -2.17 -14.14
N GLU A 10 -4.86 -3.48 -13.97
CA GLU A 10 -4.12 -4.31 -14.90
C GLU A 10 -4.97 -5.52 -15.26
N LYS A 11 -5.43 -5.60 -16.52
CA LYS A 11 -6.42 -6.57 -16.96
C LYS A 11 -7.66 -6.47 -16.07
N ASP A 12 -7.99 -7.53 -15.34
CA ASP A 12 -9.18 -7.59 -14.48
C ASP A 12 -8.85 -7.35 -13.02
N TRP A 13 -7.64 -6.88 -12.70
CA TRP A 13 -7.18 -6.73 -11.33
C TRP A 13 -6.81 -5.29 -11.03
N PHE A 14 -7.08 -4.88 -9.80
CA PHE A 14 -6.52 -3.67 -9.23
C PHE A 14 -5.35 -4.07 -8.35
N ILE A 15 -4.21 -3.44 -8.58
CA ILE A 15 -2.98 -3.76 -7.88
C ILE A 15 -2.28 -2.51 -7.41
N ARG A 16 -1.52 -2.58 -6.38
CA ARG A 16 -0.46 -1.71 -5.88
C ARG A 16 -0.39 -1.76 -4.36
N HIS A 17 -0.14 -0.62 -3.74
CA HIS A 17 0.32 -0.58 -2.36
C HIS A 17 -0.17 0.66 -1.63
N VAL A 18 -0.06 0.63 -0.31
CA VAL A 18 -0.18 1.84 0.49
C VAL A 18 1.01 2.74 0.17
N GLN A 19 0.77 4.04 0.04
CA GLN A 19 1.81 4.99 -0.37
C GLN A 19 3.08 4.89 0.46
N GLU A 20 2.95 4.65 1.76
CA GLU A 20 4.07 4.61 2.69
C GLU A 20 4.89 3.32 2.62
N TYR A 21 4.33 2.27 2.01
CA TYR A 21 4.97 0.94 1.98
C TYR A 21 4.95 0.37 0.56
N PRO A 22 5.77 0.92 -0.34
CA PRO A 22 5.72 0.51 -1.74
C PRO A 22 6.17 -0.93 -2.01
N ASP A 23 6.87 -1.54 -1.06
CA ASP A 23 7.34 -2.91 -1.23
C ASP A 23 6.27 -3.95 -0.88
N TYR A 24 5.13 -3.53 -0.34
CA TYR A 24 4.07 -4.43 0.10
C TYR A 24 2.85 -4.29 -0.78
N GLU A 25 2.91 -4.90 -1.95
CA GLU A 25 1.82 -4.84 -2.91
C GLU A 25 0.75 -5.88 -2.62
N SER A 26 -0.48 -5.55 -3.00
CA SER A 26 -1.59 -6.49 -2.97
C SER A 26 -2.44 -6.33 -4.23
N GLN A 27 -3.46 -7.12 -4.34
CA GLN A 27 -4.34 -7.11 -5.50
C GLN A 27 -5.77 -7.41 -5.08
N GLY A 28 -6.71 -7.04 -5.95
CA GLY A 28 -8.11 -7.33 -5.75
C GLY A 28 -8.86 -7.18 -7.07
N LYS A 29 -9.97 -7.86 -7.20
CA LYS A 29 -10.81 -7.74 -8.40
C LYS A 29 -11.62 -6.46 -8.41
N THR A 30 -11.80 -5.85 -7.25
CA THR A 30 -12.46 -4.56 -7.10
C THR A 30 -11.59 -3.64 -6.27
N LEU A 31 -11.84 -2.33 -6.33
CA LEU A 31 -11.13 -1.37 -5.49
C LEU A 31 -11.39 -1.63 -4.01
N ASP A 32 -12.60 -2.02 -3.65
CA ASP A 32 -12.92 -2.33 -2.26
C ASP A 32 -12.11 -3.52 -1.75
N GLU A 33 -11.96 -4.54 -2.57
CA GLU A 33 -11.16 -5.70 -2.22
C GLU A 33 -9.69 -5.35 -2.06
N LEU A 34 -9.13 -4.56 -3.00
CA LEU A 34 -7.75 -4.08 -2.88
C LEU A 34 -7.58 -3.26 -1.61
N LYS A 35 -8.51 -2.35 -1.35
CA LYS A 35 -8.46 -1.50 -0.15
C LYS A 35 -8.44 -2.34 1.12
N GLU A 36 -9.32 -3.32 1.24
CA GLU A 36 -9.37 -4.18 2.41
C GLU A 36 -8.07 -4.95 2.61
N ASN A 37 -7.54 -5.50 1.52
CA ASN A 37 -6.28 -6.24 1.58
C ASN A 37 -5.11 -5.36 2.02
N LEU A 38 -5.06 -4.14 1.51
CA LEU A 38 -3.99 -3.20 1.87
C LEU A 38 -4.14 -2.68 3.30
N ILE A 39 -5.36 -2.48 3.77
CA ILE A 39 -5.59 -2.07 5.16
C ILE A 39 -5.11 -3.16 6.11
N GLU A 40 -5.37 -4.42 5.78
CA GLU A 40 -4.91 -5.54 6.59
C GLU A 40 -3.38 -5.58 6.67
N ILE A 41 -2.71 -5.39 5.54
CA ILE A 41 -1.24 -5.32 5.52
C ILE A 41 -0.74 -4.14 6.36
N TYR A 42 -1.37 -2.99 6.23
CA TYR A 42 -1.01 -1.80 6.99
C TYR A 42 -1.13 -2.04 8.50
N HIS A 43 -2.21 -2.68 8.93
CA HIS A 43 -2.37 -3.02 10.34
C HIS A 43 -1.31 -4.00 10.82
N ASP A 44 -0.98 -5.00 10.01
CA ASP A 44 0.05 -5.97 10.36
C ASP A 44 1.41 -5.31 10.53
N ILE A 45 1.75 -4.37 9.65
CA ILE A 45 3.00 -3.62 9.75
C ILE A 45 3.02 -2.80 11.05
N ASN A 46 1.93 -2.11 11.36
CA ASN A 46 1.85 -1.28 12.56
C ASN A 46 1.88 -2.10 13.85
N LYS A 47 1.45 -3.35 13.81
CA LYS A 47 1.51 -4.24 14.96
C LYS A 47 2.88 -4.91 15.12
N GLY A 48 3.82 -4.63 14.20
CA GLY A 48 5.13 -5.24 14.24
C GLY A 48 5.18 -6.68 13.77
N LEU A 49 4.14 -7.12 13.05
CA LEU A 49 4.09 -8.49 12.53
C LEU A 49 4.93 -8.68 11.27
N VAL A 50 5.32 -7.58 10.62
CA VAL A 50 6.17 -7.59 9.44
C VAL A 50 7.53 -7.02 9.84
N PRO A 51 8.57 -7.84 9.97
CA PRO A 51 9.89 -7.34 10.35
C PRO A 51 10.49 -6.48 9.25
N ASP A 52 11.25 -5.46 9.67
CA ASP A 52 11.96 -4.55 8.77
C ASP A 52 11.06 -3.73 7.85
N ALA A 53 9.76 -3.64 8.13
CA ALA A 53 8.86 -2.80 7.39
C ALA A 53 9.03 -1.35 7.84
N GLU A 54 9.40 -0.47 6.93
CA GLU A 54 9.56 0.95 7.21
C GLU A 54 8.87 1.77 6.11
N PRO A 55 8.17 2.87 6.48
CA PRO A 55 7.61 3.74 5.46
C PRO A 55 8.73 4.44 4.69
N PHE A 56 8.53 4.65 3.40
CA PHE A 56 9.49 5.41 2.61
C PHE A 56 9.44 6.88 3.02
N GLN A 57 10.53 7.57 2.78
CA GLN A 57 10.62 9.01 3.01
C GLN A 57 10.71 9.72 1.67
N LEU A 58 10.12 10.91 1.61
CA LEU A 58 10.13 11.72 0.41
C LEU A 58 11.10 12.87 0.56
N LEU A 59 11.94 13.06 -0.45
CA LEU A 59 12.80 14.22 -0.56
C LEU A 59 12.40 14.97 -1.81
N GLU A 60 11.90 16.18 -1.64
CA GLU A 60 11.52 17.02 -2.75
C GLU A 60 12.70 17.91 -3.14
N VAL A 61 13.13 17.81 -4.39
CA VAL A 61 14.26 18.56 -4.90
C VAL A 61 13.80 19.49 -6.02
N ALA A 62 14.09 20.77 -5.86
CA ALA A 62 13.82 21.76 -6.92
C ALA A 62 14.97 21.76 -7.92
N ILE A 63 14.64 21.68 -9.19
CA ILE A 63 15.62 21.70 -10.27
C ILE A 63 15.34 22.81 -11.26
#